data_a9b72bf5447f7a41c8af98794213579e
#
_entry.id   a9b72bf5447f7a41c8af98794213579e
#
_cell.length_a   1.000
_cell.length_b   1.000
_cell.length_c   1.000
_cell.angle_alpha   90.00
_cell.angle_beta   90.00
_cell.angle_gamma   90.00
#
_symmetry.space_group_name_H-M   'P 1'
#
loop_
_entity.id
_entity.type
_entity.pdbx_description
1 polymer ?
#
loop_
_entity_poly.entity_id
_entity_poly.type
_entity_poly.pdbx_seq_one_letter_code
_entity_poly.pdbx_strand_id
1 'polypeptide(L)'
;MLTPLPLSSLDVQDERGITLVELLVAMTMGVIVVGALLAILVISLHQETRITDSVQSDRIGRTAMTSMVDELHSSCTGFGSTAIQAPSITPTSPLASTGPLNLWFLTAYGSASSGEAAITAVTEHDVNWTSTGTSNTGEQLGKLTDYSWNSTGGEPPNSAWTFNGVLSVSTANRAHVLATNVIPAETSTIFHYYKYDTISTDTAYGELVPLAAGELPPTAAIAKAIAKVTIGYRQAPEHGDTRAGHTTTFSSGVSLRLTPTESNGEGSTCV
;
A
#
# COMPACT_ATOMS: atom_id res chain seq x y z
N MET A 1 -90.84 -8.60 7.34
CA MET A 1 -90.61 -9.43 6.10
C MET A 1 -89.09 -9.56 5.92
N LEU A 2 -88.55 -10.70 6.30
CA LEU A 2 -87.13 -11.04 6.12
C LEU A 2 -87.07 -11.97 4.90
N THR A 3 -86.48 -11.50 3.82
CA THR A 3 -86.17 -12.31 2.63
C THR A 3 -84.97 -13.23 2.91
N PRO A 4 -85.08 -14.54 2.65
CA PRO A 4 -84.00 -15.47 2.80
C PRO A 4 -83.02 -15.28 1.65
N LEU A 5 -81.65 -15.17 2.01
CA LEU A 5 -80.58 -15.16 1.08
C LEU A 5 -80.45 -16.57 0.45
N PRO A 6 -80.17 -16.67 -0.86
CA PRO A 6 -79.93 -17.96 -1.49
C PRO A 6 -78.57 -18.47 -1.09
N LEU A 7 -78.54 -19.67 -0.51
CA LEU A 7 -77.30 -20.47 -0.34
C LEU A 7 -76.77 -20.82 -1.74
N SER A 8 -75.74 -20.14 -2.19
CA SER A 8 -75.02 -20.55 -3.37
C SER A 8 -74.47 -21.97 -3.18
N SER A 9 -74.88 -22.88 -4.05
CA SER A 9 -74.34 -24.23 -4.17
C SER A 9 -72.81 -24.16 -4.24
N LEU A 10 -72.17 -24.75 -3.24
CA LEU A 10 -70.75 -25.06 -3.32
C LEU A 10 -70.56 -26.02 -4.50
N ASP A 11 -69.98 -25.48 -5.55
CA ASP A 11 -69.57 -26.24 -6.72
C ASP A 11 -68.54 -27.30 -6.25
N VAL A 12 -68.99 -28.56 -6.24
CA VAL A 12 -68.19 -29.71 -5.91
C VAL A 12 -67.15 -29.80 -7.05
N GLN A 13 -66.00 -29.24 -6.84
CA GLN A 13 -64.84 -29.36 -7.78
C GLN A 13 -64.64 -30.84 -8.07
N ASP A 14 -64.77 -31.16 -9.34
CA ASP A 14 -64.54 -32.45 -9.96
C ASP A 14 -63.10 -32.97 -9.54
N GLU A 15 -63.03 -33.88 -8.59
CA GLU A 15 -61.77 -34.54 -8.12
C GLU A 15 -61.27 -35.44 -9.22
N ARG A 16 -60.69 -34.84 -10.26
CA ARG A 16 -59.92 -35.57 -11.26
C ARG A 16 -58.65 -36.02 -10.64
N GLY A 17 -58.52 -37.30 -10.39
CA GLY A 17 -57.28 -37.89 -9.89
C GLY A 17 -56.11 -37.58 -10.83
N ILE A 18 -54.98 -37.14 -10.25
CA ILE A 18 -53.72 -36.87 -11.00
C ILE A 18 -53.25 -38.16 -11.67
N THR A 19 -53.02 -38.08 -12.97
CA THR A 19 -52.48 -39.25 -13.70
C THR A 19 -51.01 -39.49 -13.33
N LEU A 20 -50.58 -40.76 -13.34
CA LEU A 20 -49.18 -41.11 -13.04
C LEU A 20 -48.20 -40.38 -13.95
N VAL A 21 -48.57 -40.14 -15.21
CA VAL A 21 -47.78 -39.38 -16.19
C VAL A 21 -47.63 -37.91 -15.79
N GLU A 22 -48.71 -37.30 -15.32
CA GLU A 22 -48.70 -35.89 -14.89
C GLU A 22 -47.82 -35.71 -13.65
N LEU A 23 -47.83 -36.63 -12.70
CA LEU A 23 -46.93 -36.62 -11.55
C LEU A 23 -45.48 -36.77 -11.99
N LEU A 24 -45.18 -37.64 -12.94
CA LEU A 24 -43.80 -37.86 -13.44
C LEU A 24 -43.28 -36.64 -14.18
N VAL A 25 -44.11 -35.98 -14.99
CA VAL A 25 -43.75 -34.73 -15.67
C VAL A 25 -43.53 -33.60 -14.65
N ALA A 26 -44.41 -33.47 -13.65
CA ALA A 26 -44.26 -32.46 -12.60
C ALA A 26 -42.95 -32.67 -11.81
N MET A 27 -42.58 -33.91 -11.45
CA MET A 27 -41.33 -34.22 -10.76
C MET A 27 -40.12 -33.90 -11.63
N THR A 28 -40.10 -34.25 -12.91
CA THR A 28 -38.97 -33.94 -13.80
C THR A 28 -38.79 -32.44 -13.99
N MET A 29 -39.86 -31.69 -14.20
CA MET A 29 -39.84 -30.23 -14.27
C MET A 29 -39.36 -29.62 -12.95
N GLY A 30 -39.82 -30.15 -11.82
CA GLY A 30 -39.38 -29.72 -10.49
C GLY A 30 -37.86 -29.86 -10.30
N VAL A 31 -37.28 -31.01 -10.69
CA VAL A 31 -35.82 -31.26 -10.60
C VAL A 31 -35.05 -30.30 -11.49
N ILE A 32 -35.53 -30.00 -12.72
CA ILE A 32 -34.88 -29.05 -13.63
C ILE A 32 -34.88 -27.63 -13.02
N VAL A 33 -35.99 -27.19 -12.47
CA VAL A 33 -36.10 -25.87 -11.84
C VAL A 33 -35.21 -25.76 -10.63
N VAL A 34 -35.20 -26.77 -9.75
CA VAL A 34 -34.30 -26.80 -8.57
C VAL A 34 -32.84 -26.80 -9.01
N GLY A 35 -32.49 -27.58 -10.02
CA GLY A 35 -31.12 -27.58 -10.58
C GLY A 35 -30.70 -26.22 -11.13
N ALA A 36 -31.57 -25.54 -11.84
CA ALA A 36 -31.29 -24.16 -12.32
C ALA A 36 -31.12 -23.16 -11.18
N LEU A 37 -31.95 -23.24 -10.15
CA LEU A 37 -31.81 -22.36 -8.96
C LEU A 37 -30.49 -22.60 -8.20
N LEU A 38 -30.11 -23.88 -8.04
CA LEU A 38 -28.83 -24.21 -7.41
C LEU A 38 -27.62 -23.70 -8.22
N ALA A 39 -27.70 -23.79 -9.55
CA ALA A 39 -26.64 -23.25 -10.42
C ALA A 39 -26.49 -21.73 -10.25
N ILE A 40 -27.60 -20.98 -10.22
CA ILE A 40 -27.59 -19.54 -9.99
C ILE A 40 -27.02 -19.22 -8.59
N LEU A 41 -27.43 -19.97 -7.57
CA LEU A 41 -26.92 -19.78 -6.20
C LEU A 41 -25.40 -19.96 -6.13
N VAL A 42 -24.85 -21.03 -6.74
CA VAL A 42 -23.41 -21.27 -6.77
C VAL A 42 -22.66 -20.14 -7.47
N ILE A 43 -23.17 -19.66 -8.61
CA ILE A 43 -22.56 -18.53 -9.32
C ILE A 43 -22.60 -17.26 -8.46
N SER A 44 -23.70 -16.98 -7.78
CA SER A 44 -23.84 -15.82 -6.91
C SER A 44 -22.87 -15.85 -5.75
N LEU A 45 -22.67 -16.99 -5.10
CA LEU A 45 -21.70 -17.17 -4.01
C LEU A 45 -20.26 -16.96 -4.49
N HIS A 46 -19.90 -17.44 -5.69
CA HIS A 46 -18.59 -17.18 -6.26
C HIS A 46 -18.36 -15.71 -6.61
N GLN A 47 -19.38 -14.99 -7.01
CA GLN A 47 -19.26 -13.55 -7.29
C GLN A 47 -19.13 -12.74 -6.00
N GLU A 48 -19.84 -13.13 -4.94
CA GLU A 48 -19.75 -12.45 -3.63
C GLU A 48 -18.34 -12.53 -3.06
N THR A 49 -17.71 -13.72 -3.07
CA THR A 49 -16.32 -13.88 -2.60
C THR A 49 -15.35 -12.99 -3.39
N ARG A 50 -15.49 -12.93 -4.72
CA ARG A 50 -14.63 -12.08 -5.56
C ARG A 50 -14.78 -10.60 -5.26
N ILE A 51 -16.00 -10.13 -5.05
CA ILE A 51 -16.25 -8.71 -4.70
C ILE A 51 -15.66 -8.40 -3.34
N THR A 52 -15.87 -9.27 -2.36
CA THR A 52 -15.33 -9.10 -1.01
C THR A 52 -13.81 -9.04 -1.02
N ASP A 53 -13.15 -9.97 -1.72
CA ASP A 53 -11.68 -10.01 -1.84
C ASP A 53 -11.14 -8.74 -2.53
N SER A 54 -11.81 -8.26 -3.58
CA SER A 54 -11.42 -7.04 -4.27
C SER A 54 -11.56 -5.80 -3.38
N VAL A 55 -12.66 -5.67 -2.64
CA VAL A 55 -12.88 -4.55 -1.71
C VAL A 55 -11.88 -4.59 -0.56
N GLN A 56 -11.58 -5.78 -0.03
CA GLN A 56 -10.59 -5.93 1.03
C GLN A 56 -9.19 -5.57 0.54
N SER A 57 -8.79 -6.03 -0.64
CA SER A 57 -7.49 -5.69 -1.22
C SER A 57 -7.36 -4.18 -1.49
N ASP A 58 -8.40 -3.53 -2.01
CA ASP A 58 -8.43 -2.08 -2.21
C ASP A 58 -8.25 -1.33 -0.88
N ARG A 59 -8.94 -1.77 0.17
CA ARG A 59 -8.80 -1.18 1.51
C ARG A 59 -7.39 -1.33 2.06
N ILE A 60 -6.78 -2.51 1.95
CA ILE A 60 -5.40 -2.77 2.41
C ILE A 60 -4.43 -1.87 1.63
N GLY A 61 -4.54 -1.84 0.31
CA GLY A 61 -3.69 -1.01 -0.52
C GLY A 61 -3.81 0.49 -0.19
N ARG A 62 -5.03 1.01 -0.03
CA ARG A 62 -5.23 2.42 0.38
C ARG A 62 -4.63 2.71 1.75
N THR A 63 -4.85 1.83 2.72
CA THR A 63 -4.31 2.03 4.08
C THR A 63 -2.78 2.04 4.05
N ALA A 64 -2.16 1.11 3.33
CA ALA A 64 -0.71 1.06 3.18
C ALA A 64 -0.16 2.33 2.49
N MET A 65 -0.80 2.77 1.40
CA MET A 65 -0.40 4.00 0.71
C MET A 65 -0.52 5.23 1.62
N THR A 66 -1.63 5.37 2.33
CA THR A 66 -1.85 6.50 3.25
C THR A 66 -0.81 6.48 4.37
N SER A 67 -0.54 5.32 4.99
CA SER A 67 0.48 5.20 6.03
C SER A 67 1.86 5.63 5.53
N MET A 68 2.29 5.14 4.36
CA MET A 68 3.58 5.51 3.77
C MET A 68 3.67 7.01 3.45
N VAL A 69 2.59 7.59 2.91
CA VAL A 69 2.54 9.01 2.57
C VAL A 69 2.59 9.88 3.83
N ASP A 70 1.83 9.53 4.86
CA ASP A 70 1.79 10.27 6.14
C ASP A 70 3.15 10.22 6.85
N GLU A 71 3.79 9.05 6.85
CA GLU A 71 5.14 8.90 7.41
C GLU A 71 6.17 9.71 6.62
N LEU A 72 6.11 9.69 5.28
CA LEU A 72 6.99 10.51 4.44
C LEU A 72 6.73 12.02 4.61
N HIS A 73 5.48 12.44 4.83
CA HIS A 73 5.19 13.84 5.16
C HIS A 73 5.75 14.27 6.52
N SER A 74 5.85 13.34 7.46
CA SER A 74 6.54 13.58 8.74
C SER A 74 8.07 13.47 8.64
N SER A 75 8.59 13.07 7.46
CA SER A 75 10.02 13.03 7.23
C SER A 75 10.60 14.43 7.24
N CYS A 76 11.62 14.60 8.04
CA CYS A 76 12.16 15.88 8.35
C CYS A 76 13.67 15.91 8.14
N THR A 77 14.11 16.97 7.47
CA THR A 77 15.52 17.28 7.37
C THR A 77 15.86 18.36 8.40
N GLY A 78 16.50 17.99 9.50
CA GLY A 78 17.01 18.94 10.49
C GLY A 78 18.53 18.86 10.60
N PHE A 79 19.23 19.98 10.67
CA PHE A 79 20.62 20.10 11.06
C PHE A 79 21.57 19.04 10.45
N GLY A 80 21.65 18.96 9.13
CA GLY A 80 22.61 18.08 8.45
C GLY A 80 22.15 16.65 8.22
N SER A 81 20.99 16.25 8.73
CA SER A 81 20.33 15.00 8.38
C SER A 81 19.48 15.18 7.12
N THR A 82 19.36 14.13 6.33
CA THR A 82 18.52 14.10 5.14
C THR A 82 17.27 13.27 5.40
N ALA A 83 16.13 13.65 4.83
CA ALA A 83 14.90 12.87 4.94
C ALA A 83 15.11 11.46 4.36
N ILE A 84 15.67 11.39 3.14
CA ILE A 84 16.02 10.12 2.52
C ILE A 84 17.43 9.73 2.91
N GLN A 85 17.59 8.53 3.41
CA GLN A 85 18.88 8.03 3.84
C GLN A 85 19.67 7.42 2.67
N ALA A 86 20.92 7.83 2.58
CA ALA A 86 21.91 7.12 1.80
C ALA A 86 22.23 5.78 2.49
N PRO A 87 22.76 4.79 1.75
CA PRO A 87 23.23 3.57 2.37
C PRO A 87 24.16 3.88 3.54
N SER A 88 23.88 3.28 4.69
CA SER A 88 24.76 3.41 5.85
C SER A 88 26.17 3.01 5.47
N ILE A 89 27.15 3.79 5.92
CA ILE A 89 28.57 3.62 5.61
C ILE A 89 29.14 2.28 6.13
N THR A 90 28.35 1.51 6.87
CA THR A 90 28.74 0.16 7.29
C THR A 90 28.16 -0.89 6.33
N PRO A 91 28.99 -1.52 5.49
CA PRO A 91 28.55 -2.38 4.39
C PRO A 91 28.02 -3.76 4.79
N THR A 92 27.51 -3.93 5.99
CA THR A 92 27.15 -5.26 6.55
C THR A 92 25.66 -5.61 6.46
N SER A 93 24.79 -4.70 6.01
CA SER A 93 23.39 -5.03 5.80
C SER A 93 23.00 -4.86 4.33
N PRO A 94 22.57 -5.93 3.64
CA PRO A 94 22.05 -5.85 2.27
C PRO A 94 20.74 -5.06 2.18
N LEU A 95 20.17 -4.65 3.31
CA LEU A 95 18.90 -3.91 3.42
C LEU A 95 19.13 -2.40 3.57
N ALA A 96 20.35 -1.95 3.81
CA ALA A 96 20.65 -0.56 4.18
C ALA A 96 20.83 0.37 2.99
N SER A 97 20.01 0.29 1.96
CA SER A 97 20.11 1.20 0.83
C SER A 97 18.75 1.49 0.20
N THR A 98 18.43 2.78 0.13
CA THR A 98 17.32 3.27 -0.70
C THR A 98 17.50 2.78 -2.13
N GLY A 99 16.44 2.19 -2.69
CA GLY A 99 16.46 1.57 -4.01
C GLY A 99 15.06 1.50 -4.63
N PRO A 100 14.91 0.83 -5.77
CA PRO A 100 13.62 0.77 -6.46
C PRO A 100 12.55 -0.03 -5.71
N LEU A 101 12.95 -0.92 -4.79
CA LEU A 101 12.04 -1.79 -4.02
C LEU A 101 12.08 -1.52 -2.51
N ASN A 102 12.92 -0.61 -2.07
CA ASN A 102 13.03 -0.23 -0.67
C ASN A 102 13.30 1.26 -0.53
N LEU A 103 12.76 1.85 0.53
CA LEU A 103 12.82 3.26 0.83
C LEU A 103 13.25 3.46 2.28
N TRP A 104 14.43 4.05 2.47
CA TRP A 104 14.95 4.44 3.78
C TRP A 104 14.74 5.92 4.02
N PHE A 105 14.16 6.29 5.16
CA PHE A 105 13.92 7.67 5.51
C PHE A 105 13.83 7.86 7.02
N LEU A 106 14.10 9.09 7.45
CA LEU A 106 13.97 9.50 8.84
C LEU A 106 12.65 10.24 9.06
N THR A 107 11.98 9.91 10.14
CA THR A 107 10.86 10.68 10.66
C THR A 107 11.22 11.29 12.01
N ALA A 108 10.77 12.51 12.24
CA ALA A 108 10.97 13.17 13.51
C ALA A 108 9.65 13.26 14.26
N TYR A 109 9.62 12.72 15.47
CA TYR A 109 8.53 12.94 16.40
C TYR A 109 8.99 13.97 17.43
N GLY A 110 8.53 15.20 17.27
CA GLY A 110 8.76 16.26 18.23
C GLY A 110 7.44 16.91 18.60
N SER A 111 7.19 17.11 19.89
CA SER A 111 6.14 17.97 20.38
C SER A 111 6.63 19.40 20.26
N ALA A 112 6.09 20.17 19.34
CA ALA A 112 6.29 21.61 19.30
C ALA A 112 5.54 22.28 20.46
N SER A 113 6.12 22.21 21.64
CA SER A 113 5.69 23.05 22.76
C SER A 113 6.65 24.24 22.86
N SER A 114 6.18 25.37 22.38
CA SER A 114 6.73 26.71 22.59
C SER A 114 8.17 26.97 22.10
N GLY A 115 8.29 27.41 20.86
CA GLY A 115 9.28 28.38 20.45
C GLY A 115 10.61 27.88 19.87
N GLU A 116 11.13 26.76 20.27
CA GLU A 116 12.30 26.06 19.70
C GLU A 116 12.20 24.60 20.11
N ALA A 117 11.41 23.84 19.39
CA ALA A 117 11.33 22.39 19.64
C ALA A 117 12.57 21.74 19.02
N ALA A 118 13.60 21.53 19.83
CA ALA A 118 14.66 20.62 19.49
C ALA A 118 14.05 19.24 19.21
N ILE A 119 14.33 18.69 18.03
CA ILE A 119 14.01 17.29 17.74
C ILE A 119 14.83 16.45 18.70
N THR A 120 14.19 15.80 19.65
CA THR A 120 14.85 15.01 20.70
C THR A 120 15.00 13.54 20.31
N ALA A 121 14.27 13.07 19.35
CA ALA A 121 14.32 11.70 18.85
C ALA A 121 13.88 11.63 17.40
N VAL A 122 14.47 10.71 16.67
CA VAL A 122 14.06 10.35 15.32
C VAL A 122 13.83 8.84 15.24
N THR A 123 12.99 8.45 14.29
CA THR A 123 12.80 7.06 13.92
C THR A 123 13.27 6.87 12.50
N GLU A 124 14.13 5.90 12.28
CA GLU A 124 14.52 5.48 10.94
C GLU A 124 13.55 4.39 10.45
N HIS A 125 13.11 4.51 9.24
CA HIS A 125 12.20 3.59 8.57
C HIS A 125 12.86 2.98 7.34
N ASP A 126 12.61 1.68 7.13
CA ASP A 126 12.86 0.96 5.88
C ASP A 126 11.56 0.31 5.41
N VAL A 127 10.91 0.94 4.45
CA VAL A 127 9.79 0.31 3.76
C VAL A 127 10.34 -0.57 2.65
N ASN A 128 10.26 -1.86 2.85
CA ASN A 128 10.88 -2.87 1.99
C ASN A 128 9.82 -3.77 1.35
N TRP A 129 9.95 -3.98 0.04
CA TRP A 129 9.20 -5.01 -0.67
C TRP A 129 10.00 -6.30 -0.77
N THR A 130 9.41 -7.39 -0.32
CA THR A 130 10.03 -8.72 -0.38
C THR A 130 9.13 -9.67 -1.17
N SER A 131 9.69 -10.34 -2.17
CA SER A 131 8.95 -11.35 -2.94
C SER A 131 8.52 -12.50 -2.04
N THR A 132 7.25 -12.88 -2.15
CA THR A 132 6.65 -14.02 -1.44
C THR A 132 6.25 -15.15 -2.35
N GLY A 133 6.23 -14.92 -3.66
CA GLY A 133 5.85 -15.93 -4.64
C GLY A 133 5.56 -15.34 -6.02
N THR A 134 4.94 -16.14 -6.85
CA THR A 134 4.55 -15.76 -8.20
C THR A 134 3.05 -15.98 -8.37
N SER A 135 2.38 -15.07 -9.05
CA SER A 135 0.97 -15.17 -9.35
C SER A 135 0.66 -16.22 -10.42
N ASN A 136 -0.62 -16.49 -10.63
CA ASN A 136 -1.10 -17.35 -11.71
C ASN A 136 -0.82 -16.80 -13.13
N THR A 137 -0.47 -15.52 -13.25
CA THR A 137 -0.07 -14.86 -14.50
C THR A 137 1.44 -14.72 -14.66
N GLY A 138 2.24 -15.23 -13.70
CA GLY A 138 3.70 -15.16 -13.72
C GLY A 138 4.30 -13.88 -13.13
N GLU A 139 3.47 -12.99 -12.56
CA GLU A 139 3.94 -11.76 -11.91
C GLU A 139 4.47 -12.03 -10.50
N GLN A 140 5.51 -11.31 -10.09
CA GLN A 140 6.08 -11.42 -8.75
C GLN A 140 5.13 -10.81 -7.72
N LEU A 141 4.66 -11.64 -6.79
CA LEU A 141 3.91 -11.22 -5.63
C LEU A 141 4.85 -11.00 -4.45
N GLY A 142 4.61 -9.98 -3.67
CA GLY A 142 5.41 -9.70 -2.49
C GLY A 142 4.62 -9.05 -1.37
N LYS A 143 5.30 -8.73 -0.31
CA LYS A 143 4.80 -7.96 0.82
C LYS A 143 5.59 -6.68 0.98
N LEU A 144 4.91 -5.60 1.33
CA LEU A 144 5.51 -4.37 1.83
C LEU A 144 5.56 -4.44 3.34
N THR A 145 6.74 -4.26 3.91
CA THR A 145 6.96 -4.24 5.35
C THR A 145 7.72 -2.97 5.72
N ASP A 146 7.23 -2.24 6.70
CA ASP A 146 7.93 -1.14 7.35
C ASP A 146 8.68 -1.68 8.55
N TYR A 147 10.00 -1.54 8.53
CA TYR A 147 10.90 -1.78 9.65
C TYR A 147 11.29 -0.44 10.24
N SER A 148 11.25 -0.30 11.55
CA SER A 148 11.59 0.96 12.20
C SER A 148 12.55 0.77 13.38
N TRP A 149 13.44 1.76 13.54
CA TRP A 149 14.45 1.84 14.60
C TRP A 149 14.39 3.21 15.24
N ASN A 150 14.24 3.23 16.56
CA ASN A 150 14.26 4.47 17.31
C ASN A 150 15.71 4.89 17.56
N SER A 151 15.99 6.19 17.45
CA SER A 151 17.30 6.73 17.84
C SER A 151 17.55 6.54 19.33
N THR A 152 18.77 6.23 19.68
CA THR A 152 19.23 6.10 21.07
C THR A 152 20.00 7.33 21.56
N GLY A 153 20.30 8.25 20.69
CA GLY A 153 21.00 9.49 20.95
C GLY A 153 21.38 10.21 19.67
N GLY A 154 22.13 11.28 19.83
CA GLY A 154 22.47 12.19 18.75
C GLY A 154 21.75 13.50 18.90
N GLU A 155 22.36 14.56 18.44
CA GLU A 155 21.82 15.93 18.44
C GLU A 155 22.48 16.70 17.29
N PRO A 156 22.00 16.57 16.08
CA PRO A 156 22.51 17.37 14.97
C PRO A 156 22.35 18.88 15.23
N PRO A 157 23.30 19.73 14.79
CA PRO A 157 24.48 19.39 14.00
C PRO A 157 25.68 18.89 14.82
N ASN A 158 25.58 18.90 16.17
CA ASN A 158 26.72 18.60 17.05
C ASN A 158 27.15 17.14 16.98
N SER A 159 26.19 16.23 16.80
CA SER A 159 26.44 14.81 16.62
C SER A 159 25.39 14.18 15.69
N ALA A 160 25.78 13.17 14.90
CA ALA A 160 24.83 12.40 14.09
C ALA A 160 23.90 11.58 15.00
N TRP A 161 22.70 11.30 14.50
CA TRP A 161 21.78 10.38 15.17
C TRP A 161 22.42 9.00 15.32
N THR A 162 22.26 8.40 16.49
CA THR A 162 22.77 7.06 16.79
C THR A 162 21.62 6.11 17.03
N PHE A 163 21.80 4.87 16.59
CA PHE A 163 20.82 3.79 16.73
C PHE A 163 21.48 2.61 17.46
N ASN A 164 20.66 1.74 18.04
CA ASN A 164 21.15 0.59 18.78
C ASN A 164 21.65 -0.51 17.84
N GLY A 165 22.98 -0.54 17.63
CA GLY A 165 23.63 -1.55 16.80
C GLY A 165 23.52 -1.31 15.29
N VAL A 166 23.78 -2.37 14.53
CA VAL A 166 23.64 -2.34 13.06
C VAL A 166 22.17 -2.43 12.71
N LEU A 167 21.70 -1.51 11.85
CA LEU A 167 20.32 -1.53 11.38
C LEU A 167 20.11 -2.75 10.47
N SER A 168 19.31 -3.66 10.93
CA SER A 168 18.94 -4.90 10.23
C SER A 168 17.54 -5.31 10.61
N VAL A 169 16.91 -6.16 9.80
CA VAL A 169 15.56 -6.69 10.09
C VAL A 169 15.47 -7.30 11.49
N SER A 170 16.54 -7.96 11.95
CA SER A 170 16.58 -8.59 13.28
C SER A 170 16.74 -7.62 14.45
N THR A 171 17.20 -6.39 14.19
CA THR A 171 17.38 -5.35 15.22
C THR A 171 16.28 -4.29 15.19
N ALA A 172 15.33 -4.39 14.28
CA ALA A 172 14.21 -3.46 14.21
C ALA A 172 13.41 -3.45 15.51
N ASN A 173 13.09 -2.26 16.01
CA ASN A 173 12.22 -2.10 17.17
C ASN A 173 10.79 -2.51 16.81
N ARG A 174 10.40 -2.31 15.57
CA ARG A 174 9.10 -2.69 15.04
C ARG A 174 9.24 -3.19 13.60
N ALA A 175 8.47 -4.21 13.26
CA ALA A 175 8.25 -4.67 11.90
C ALA A 175 6.73 -4.71 11.66
N HIS A 176 6.25 -3.90 10.74
CA HIS A 176 4.83 -3.79 10.43
C HIS A 176 4.57 -4.12 8.95
N VAL A 177 3.79 -5.16 8.69
CA VAL A 177 3.37 -5.50 7.33
C VAL A 177 2.29 -4.52 6.90
N LEU A 178 2.60 -3.66 5.94
CA LEU A 178 1.69 -2.66 5.39
C LEU A 178 0.70 -3.29 4.42
N ALA A 179 1.19 -4.14 3.52
CA ALA A 179 0.37 -4.84 2.55
C ALA A 179 1.00 -6.17 2.12
N THR A 180 0.17 -7.15 1.81
CA THR A 180 0.53 -8.43 1.21
C THR A 180 0.03 -8.50 -0.23
N ASN A 181 0.56 -9.42 -1.04
CA ASN A 181 0.18 -9.58 -2.46
C ASN A 181 0.36 -8.29 -3.29
N VAL A 182 1.43 -7.57 -3.00
CA VAL A 182 1.82 -6.35 -3.70
C VAL A 182 2.65 -6.70 -4.92
N ILE A 183 2.32 -6.10 -6.05
CA ILE A 183 3.04 -6.21 -7.32
C ILE A 183 3.63 -4.83 -7.62
N PRO A 184 4.93 -4.70 -7.93
CA PRO A 184 5.49 -3.44 -8.42
C PRO A 184 4.69 -2.91 -9.62
N ALA A 185 4.39 -1.61 -9.65
CA ALA A 185 3.62 -1.01 -10.74
C ALA A 185 4.36 -1.09 -12.08
N GLU A 186 5.68 -0.95 -12.02
CA GLU A 186 6.60 -1.14 -13.13
C GLU A 186 7.51 -2.34 -12.86
N THR A 187 8.20 -2.82 -13.88
CA THR A 187 9.10 -3.98 -13.74
C THR A 187 10.12 -3.74 -12.64
N SER A 188 9.90 -4.36 -11.48
CA SER A 188 10.77 -4.33 -10.31
C SER A 188 10.96 -2.95 -9.67
N THR A 189 9.97 -2.02 -9.80
CA THR A 189 10.07 -0.69 -9.21
C THR A 189 8.77 -0.32 -8.50
N ILE A 190 8.89 0.10 -7.25
CA ILE A 190 7.82 0.66 -6.41
C ILE A 190 8.11 2.11 -6.09
N PHE A 191 9.37 2.46 -5.85
CA PHE A 191 9.79 3.78 -5.43
C PHE A 191 10.60 4.46 -6.53
N HIS A 192 10.14 5.65 -6.95
CA HIS A 192 10.85 6.52 -7.88
C HIS A 192 11.26 7.79 -7.16
N TYR A 193 12.47 8.23 -7.40
CA TYR A 193 13.09 9.37 -6.75
C TYR A 193 13.35 10.46 -7.77
N TYR A 194 13.12 11.71 -7.38
CA TYR A 194 13.30 12.87 -8.23
C TYR A 194 14.15 13.92 -7.53
N LYS A 195 15.01 14.55 -8.28
CA LYS A 195 15.84 15.69 -7.86
C LYS A 195 15.59 16.88 -8.80
N TYR A 196 15.91 18.08 -8.35
CA TYR A 196 15.95 19.21 -9.27
C TYR A 196 17.16 19.12 -10.16
N ASP A 197 16.99 19.41 -11.46
CA ASP A 197 18.10 19.54 -12.38
C ASP A 197 18.87 20.81 -12.03
N THR A 198 20.16 20.66 -11.79
CA THR A 198 21.08 21.76 -11.45
C THR A 198 22.01 22.11 -12.59
N ILE A 199 21.89 21.45 -13.75
CA ILE A 199 22.73 21.71 -14.92
C ILE A 199 22.17 22.94 -15.66
N SER A 200 22.79 24.09 -15.43
CA SER A 200 22.30 25.39 -15.97
C SER A 200 22.30 25.50 -17.51
N THR A 201 22.88 24.56 -18.21
CA THR A 201 22.91 24.49 -19.68
C THR A 201 21.82 23.57 -20.25
N ASP A 202 21.08 22.85 -19.39
CA ASP A 202 19.99 21.99 -19.80
C ASP A 202 18.67 22.75 -19.84
N THR A 203 17.79 22.35 -20.75
CA THR A 203 16.43 22.86 -20.85
C THR A 203 15.58 22.49 -19.64
N ALA A 204 15.97 21.45 -18.90
CA ALA A 204 15.31 20.98 -17.69
C ALA A 204 15.80 21.67 -16.40
N TYR A 205 16.65 22.70 -16.50
CA TYR A 205 17.17 23.41 -15.31
C TYR A 205 16.05 23.88 -14.38
N GLY A 206 16.13 23.44 -13.12
CA GLY A 206 15.10 23.74 -12.11
C GLY A 206 13.85 22.85 -12.20
N GLU A 207 13.75 21.94 -13.16
CA GLU A 207 12.68 20.95 -13.22
C GLU A 207 13.01 19.71 -12.37
N LEU A 208 11.95 18.98 -11.99
CA LEU A 208 12.09 17.71 -11.30
C LEU A 208 12.40 16.61 -12.31
N VAL A 209 13.59 16.06 -12.25
CA VAL A 209 14.03 14.96 -13.10
C VAL A 209 14.16 13.67 -12.28
N PRO A 210 13.79 12.50 -12.85
CA PRO A 210 13.97 11.23 -12.16
C PRO A 210 15.46 10.90 -11.98
N LEU A 211 15.80 10.25 -10.86
CA LEU A 211 17.13 9.66 -10.68
C LEU A 211 17.35 8.56 -11.71
N ALA A 212 18.51 8.57 -12.33
CA ALA A 212 18.91 7.50 -13.23
C ALA A 212 19.16 6.18 -12.45
N ALA A 213 19.01 5.04 -13.11
CA ALA A 213 19.25 3.74 -12.49
C ALA A 213 20.67 3.59 -11.90
N GLY A 214 21.68 4.25 -12.47
CA GLY A 214 23.04 4.26 -11.96
C GLY A 214 23.28 5.19 -10.75
N GLU A 215 22.28 5.97 -10.36
CA GLU A 215 22.30 6.82 -9.16
C GLU A 215 21.66 6.15 -7.94
N LEU A 216 21.16 4.93 -8.11
CA LEU A 216 20.62 4.11 -7.01
C LEU A 216 21.58 2.95 -6.71
N PRO A 217 21.91 2.67 -5.44
CA PRO A 217 21.52 3.43 -4.24
C PRO A 217 22.18 4.83 -4.22
N PRO A 218 21.47 5.87 -3.72
CA PRO A 218 21.96 7.23 -3.78
C PRO A 218 23.17 7.42 -2.86
N THR A 219 24.15 8.18 -3.33
CA THR A 219 25.22 8.69 -2.43
C THR A 219 24.63 9.72 -1.47
N ALA A 220 25.35 10.05 -0.40
CA ALA A 220 24.90 11.07 0.56
C ALA A 220 24.60 12.43 -0.11
N ALA A 221 25.35 12.81 -1.15
CA ALA A 221 25.08 14.03 -1.90
C ALA A 221 23.79 13.95 -2.72
N ILE A 222 23.55 12.81 -3.37
CA ILE A 222 22.31 12.58 -4.14
C ILE A 222 21.12 12.49 -3.22
N ALA A 223 21.23 11.78 -2.09
CA ALA A 223 20.16 11.67 -1.09
C ALA A 223 19.69 13.05 -0.59
N LYS A 224 20.63 13.99 -0.39
CA LYS A 224 20.32 15.39 -0.03
C LYS A 224 19.56 16.15 -1.11
N ALA A 225 19.74 15.77 -2.37
CA ALA A 225 19.10 16.44 -3.51
C ALA A 225 17.72 15.85 -3.86
N ILE A 226 17.31 14.75 -3.24
CA ILE A 226 15.99 14.14 -3.50
C ILE A 226 14.89 15.07 -2.98
N ALA A 227 14.10 15.58 -3.91
CA ALA A 227 13.04 16.54 -3.64
C ALA A 227 11.63 15.92 -3.64
N LYS A 228 11.48 14.77 -4.31
CA LYS A 228 10.19 14.08 -4.40
C LYS A 228 10.41 12.58 -4.48
N VAL A 229 9.52 11.85 -3.83
CA VAL A 229 9.40 10.38 -3.96
C VAL A 229 8.01 10.08 -4.50
N THR A 230 7.93 9.21 -5.51
CA THR A 230 6.65 8.64 -5.93
C THR A 230 6.62 7.15 -5.61
N ILE A 231 5.48 6.69 -5.14
CA ILE A 231 5.22 5.31 -4.75
C ILE A 231 4.20 4.76 -5.72
N GLY A 232 4.50 3.64 -6.36
CA GLY A 232 3.59 3.01 -7.31
C GLY A 232 3.58 1.49 -7.17
N TYR A 233 2.41 0.91 -6.92
CA TYR A 233 2.24 -0.53 -6.88
C TYR A 233 0.82 -0.95 -7.25
N ARG A 234 0.66 -2.23 -7.55
CA ARG A 234 -0.64 -2.86 -7.75
C ARG A 234 -0.91 -3.82 -6.59
N GLN A 235 -2.13 -3.79 -6.08
CA GLN A 235 -2.61 -4.67 -5.04
C GLN A 235 -3.42 -5.80 -5.67
N ALA A 236 -2.99 -7.04 -5.47
CA ALA A 236 -3.74 -8.22 -5.86
C ALA A 236 -4.67 -8.69 -4.72
N PRO A 237 -5.81 -9.33 -5.04
CA PRO A 237 -6.67 -9.97 -4.04
C PRO A 237 -5.94 -11.10 -3.33
N GLU A 238 -6.47 -11.51 -2.18
CA GLU A 238 -5.82 -12.48 -1.28
C GLU A 238 -5.53 -13.83 -1.96
N HIS A 239 -6.38 -14.26 -2.86
CA HIS A 239 -6.21 -15.48 -3.64
C HIS A 239 -5.26 -15.35 -4.84
N GLY A 240 -4.57 -14.22 -4.99
CA GLY A 240 -3.51 -14.03 -5.98
C GLY A 240 -3.96 -14.03 -7.45
N ASP A 241 -5.23 -13.76 -7.72
CA ASP A 241 -5.71 -13.59 -9.10
C ASP A 241 -5.31 -12.20 -9.63
N THR A 242 -4.28 -12.20 -10.48
CA THR A 242 -3.71 -10.96 -11.05
C THR A 242 -4.16 -10.68 -12.47
N ARG A 243 -5.21 -11.36 -12.96
CA ARG A 243 -5.79 -11.07 -14.27
C ARG A 243 -6.20 -9.61 -14.39
N ALA A 244 -6.16 -9.09 -15.61
CA ALA A 244 -6.56 -7.72 -15.89
C ALA A 244 -7.96 -7.42 -15.30
N GLY A 245 -8.05 -6.32 -14.55
CA GLY A 245 -9.27 -5.91 -13.84
C GLY A 245 -9.45 -6.47 -12.43
N HIS A 246 -8.59 -7.37 -11.96
CA HIS A 246 -8.65 -7.92 -10.60
C HIS A 246 -7.63 -7.27 -9.65
N THR A 247 -6.70 -6.48 -10.17
CA THR A 247 -5.73 -5.73 -9.38
C THR A 247 -6.08 -4.25 -9.36
N THR A 248 -5.91 -3.60 -8.21
CA THR A 248 -6.06 -2.16 -8.08
C THR A 248 -4.68 -1.50 -8.08
N THR A 249 -4.50 -0.47 -8.92
CA THR A 249 -3.27 0.30 -8.99
C THR A 249 -3.33 1.48 -8.04
N PHE A 250 -2.29 1.63 -7.24
CA PHE A 250 -2.07 2.75 -6.32
C PHE A 250 -0.85 3.53 -6.76
N SER A 251 -0.98 4.85 -6.82
CA SER A 251 0.14 5.75 -7.09
C SER A 251 -0.04 7.03 -6.28
N SER A 252 1.04 7.46 -5.64
CA SER A 252 1.08 8.73 -4.90
C SER A 252 2.47 9.34 -4.99
N GLY A 253 2.56 10.66 -4.83
CA GLY A 253 3.83 11.36 -4.82
C GLY A 253 3.93 12.30 -3.62
N VAL A 254 5.05 12.25 -2.93
CA VAL A 254 5.34 13.08 -1.77
C VAL A 254 6.51 13.99 -2.13
N SER A 255 6.31 15.30 -2.01
CA SER A 255 7.38 16.29 -2.10
C SER A 255 8.01 16.45 -0.73
N LEU A 256 9.30 16.24 -0.66
CA LEU A 256 10.08 16.35 0.56
C LEU A 256 10.42 17.83 0.80
N ARG A 257 10.41 18.25 2.05
CA ARG A 257 10.92 19.57 2.41
C ARG A 257 12.44 19.53 2.31
N LEU A 258 12.98 20.20 1.31
CA LEU A 258 14.41 20.45 1.26
C LEU A 258 14.73 21.55 2.28
N THR A 259 15.63 21.30 3.21
CA THR A 259 16.18 22.39 4.04
C THR A 259 16.96 23.31 3.12
N PRO A 260 16.63 24.60 3.07
CA PRO A 260 17.50 25.55 2.42
C PRO A 260 18.87 25.45 3.12
N THR A 261 19.93 25.44 2.34
CA THR A 261 21.30 25.62 2.82
C THR A 261 21.44 27.08 3.26
N GLU A 262 20.84 27.42 4.40
CA GLU A 262 21.02 28.73 5.00
C GLU A 262 22.48 28.82 5.48
N SER A 263 23.17 29.84 4.99
CA SER A 263 24.57 30.12 5.30
C SER A 263 24.83 30.45 6.78
N ASN A 264 23.79 30.55 7.60
CA ASN A 264 23.84 31.04 8.97
C ASN A 264 23.55 29.98 10.04
N GLY A 265 23.44 28.69 9.69
CA GLY A 265 23.32 27.62 10.68
C GLY A 265 21.95 27.52 11.40
N GLU A 266 21.04 28.43 11.13
CA GLU A 266 19.66 28.32 11.65
C GLU A 266 18.82 27.49 10.69
N GLY A 267 18.93 26.16 10.82
CA GLY A 267 18.11 25.24 10.10
C GLY A 267 16.65 25.37 10.52
N SER A 268 15.76 25.46 9.54
CA SER A 268 14.30 25.40 9.76
C SER A 268 13.97 24.13 10.54
N THR A 269 13.45 24.31 11.74
CA THR A 269 12.89 23.21 12.53
C THR A 269 11.73 22.60 11.77
N CYS A 270 11.63 21.26 11.78
CA CYS A 270 10.46 20.57 11.32
C CYS A 270 9.30 20.87 12.26
N VAL A 271 8.30 21.59 11.79
CA VAL A 271 7.05 21.92 12.49
C VAL A 271 5.90 21.25 11.72
#